data_650e8f843313135ac735420f02e7065f
#
_entry.id   650e8f843313135ac735420f02e7065f
#
_cell.length_a   1.000
_cell.length_b   1.000
_cell.length_c   1.000
_cell.angle_alpha   90.00
_cell.angle_beta   90.00
_cell.angle_gamma   90.00
#
_symmetry.space_group_name_H-M   'P 1'
#
loop_
_entity.id
_entity.type
_entity.pdbx_description
1 polymer ?
#
loop_
_entity_poly.entity_id
_entity_poly.type
_entity_poly.pdbx_seq_one_letter_code
_entity_poly.pdbx_strand_id
1 'polypeptide(L)' 'MEDVIKMSFDNRVVIVSNYATEALNNELSYWGDRGFRLVSTEMAANTCGVTVMYLFFTNEA' A
#
# COMPACT_ATOMS: atom_id res chain seq x y z
N MET A 1 24.58 -17.27 -13.43
CA MET A 1 24.26 -16.92 -12.94
C MET A 1 23.61 -16.34 -12.45
N GLU A 2 22.98 -16.46 -12.33
CA GLU A 2 22.44 -15.79 -11.95
C GLU A 2 22.04 -15.44 -11.12
N ASP A 3 21.96 -15.40 -10.73
CA ASP A 3 21.64 -14.97 -9.87
C ASP A 3 21.35 -14.41 -9.19
N VAL A 4 21.90 -14.87 -9.80
CA VAL A 4 21.42 -13.66 -9.51
C VAL A 4 20.68 -13.45 -8.21
N ILE A 5 20.95 -12.52 -7.50
CA ILE A 5 20.27 -12.23 -6.32
C ILE A 5 18.97 -11.64 -6.66
N LYS A 6 17.93 -12.34 -6.36
CA LYS A 6 16.64 -11.78 -6.53
C LYS A 6 16.23 -11.16 -5.25
N MET A 7 16.19 -9.87 -5.25
CA MET A 7 15.55 -9.15 -4.18
C MET A 7 14.07 -9.17 -4.48
N SER A 8 13.41 -10.14 -3.94
CA SER A 8 11.98 -10.28 -4.18
C SER A 8 11.21 -9.43 -3.22
N PHE A 9 10.42 -8.52 -3.74
CA PHE A 9 9.52 -7.73 -2.93
C PHE A 9 8.10 -8.05 -3.36
N ASP A 10 7.24 -8.20 -2.40
CA ASP A 10 5.83 -8.39 -2.64
C ASP A 10 5.17 -7.04 -2.44
N ASN A 11 4.74 -6.43 -3.51
CA ASN A 11 4.18 -5.09 -3.48
C ASN A 11 2.67 -5.15 -3.56
N ARG A 12 2.04 -4.28 -2.79
CA ARG A 12 0.58 -4.17 -2.79
C ARG A 12 0.18 -2.73 -2.90
N VAL A 13 -0.86 -2.46 -3.66
CA VAL A 13 -1.46 -1.14 -3.74
C VAL A 13 -2.88 -1.25 -3.21
N VAL A 14 -3.19 -0.44 -2.23
CA VAL A 14 -4.51 -0.43 -1.61
C VAL A 14 -5.15 0.92 -1.90
N ILE A 15 -6.37 0.91 -2.37
CA ILE A 15 -7.10 2.13 -2.69
C ILE A 15 -8.14 2.35 -1.60
N VAL A 16 -8.07 3.52 -0.98
CA VAL A 16 -8.94 3.87 0.13
C VAL A 16 -9.74 5.11 -0.23
N SER A 17 -11.05 5.02 -0.21
CA SER A 17 -11.91 6.16 -0.47
C SER A 17 -12.31 6.88 0.80
N ASN A 18 -12.14 6.25 1.95
CA ASN A 18 -12.42 6.85 3.25
C ASN A 18 -11.10 7.09 3.95
N TYR A 19 -10.73 8.37 4.12
CA TYR A 19 -9.45 8.69 4.74
C TYR A 19 -9.59 9.07 6.20
N ALA A 20 -10.66 8.72 6.85
CA ALA A 20 -10.77 8.95 8.29
C ALA A 20 -9.60 8.24 8.96
N THR A 21 -9.09 8.86 10.01
CA THR A 21 -7.91 8.35 10.72
C THR A 21 -8.09 6.89 11.12
N GLU A 22 -9.27 6.54 11.59
CA GLU A 22 -9.53 5.19 12.03
C GLU A 22 -9.43 4.20 10.87
N ALA A 23 -10.01 4.55 9.71
CA ALA A 23 -9.96 3.68 8.56
C ALA A 23 -8.53 3.48 8.07
N LEU A 24 -7.74 4.55 8.07
CA LEU A 24 -6.34 4.46 7.65
C LEU A 24 -5.53 3.62 8.63
N ASN A 25 -5.76 3.81 9.93
CA ASN A 25 -5.06 3.02 10.93
C ASN A 25 -5.40 1.55 10.81
N ASN A 26 -6.64 1.22 10.48
CA ASN A 26 -7.05 -0.16 10.29
C ASN A 26 -6.32 -0.79 9.12
N GLU A 27 -6.16 -0.04 8.01
CA GLU A 27 -5.41 -0.55 6.86
C GLU A 27 -3.96 -0.76 7.22
N LEU A 28 -3.35 0.21 7.88
CA LEU A 28 -1.95 0.10 8.25
C LEU A 28 -1.72 -1.09 9.18
N SER A 29 -2.61 -1.30 10.14
CA SER A 29 -2.48 -2.43 11.05
C SER A 29 -2.67 -3.75 10.34
N TYR A 30 -3.64 -3.81 9.44
CA TYR A 30 -3.94 -5.03 8.70
C TYR A 30 -2.71 -5.48 7.90
N TRP A 31 -2.11 -4.56 7.17
CA TRP A 31 -0.97 -4.90 6.33
C TRP A 31 0.31 -5.06 7.14
N GLY A 32 0.46 -4.25 8.21
CA GLY A 32 1.60 -4.39 9.10
C GLY A 32 1.67 -5.75 9.76
N ASP A 33 0.50 -6.28 10.17
CA ASP A 33 0.44 -7.60 10.78
C ASP A 33 0.87 -8.69 9.82
N ARG A 34 0.83 -8.42 8.52
CA ARG A 34 1.25 -9.36 7.49
C ARG A 34 2.66 -9.13 7.00
N GLY A 35 3.39 -8.24 7.68
CA GLY A 35 4.77 -8.00 7.35
C GLY A 35 4.99 -6.95 6.29
N PHE A 36 3.95 -6.24 5.89
CA PHE A 36 4.07 -5.17 4.91
C PHE A 36 4.33 -3.85 5.60
N ARG A 37 5.02 -2.97 4.92
CA ARG A 37 5.21 -1.62 5.42
C ARG A 37 4.82 -0.63 4.34
N LEU A 38 4.33 0.51 4.77
CA LEU A 38 3.92 1.58 3.89
C LEU A 38 5.16 2.30 3.38
N VAL A 39 5.27 2.45 2.07
CA VAL A 39 6.41 3.16 1.48
C VAL A 39 6.01 4.47 0.87
N SER A 40 4.76 4.63 0.47
CA SER A 40 4.34 5.87 -0.19
C SER A 40 2.84 5.96 -0.20
N THR A 41 2.33 7.17 -0.33
CA THR A 41 0.91 7.42 -0.52
C THR A 41 0.73 8.42 -1.63
N GLU A 42 -0.41 8.33 -2.32
CA GLU A 42 -0.78 9.26 -3.37
C GLU A 42 -2.26 9.51 -3.27
N MET A 43 -2.66 10.73 -3.55
CA MET A 43 -4.08 11.06 -3.64
C MET A 43 -4.40 11.42 -5.07
N ALA A 44 -5.49 10.89 -5.57
CA ALA A 44 -5.89 11.14 -6.95
C ALA A 44 -7.40 11.06 -7.07
N ALA A 45 -7.94 11.83 -7.98
CA ALA A 45 -9.36 11.75 -8.32
C ALA A 45 -9.56 10.63 -9.33
N ASN A 46 -10.58 9.82 -9.11
CA ASN A 46 -10.93 8.81 -10.10
C ASN A 46 -11.74 9.45 -11.21
N THR A 47 -12.21 8.65 -12.16
CA THR A 47 -12.92 9.16 -13.33
C THR A 47 -14.24 9.81 -12.98
N CYS A 48 -14.79 9.51 -11.80
CA CYS A 48 -16.04 10.11 -11.34
C CYS A 48 -15.80 11.38 -10.54
N GLY A 49 -14.54 11.79 -10.37
CA GLY A 49 -14.22 12.98 -9.60
C GLY A 49 -14.12 12.74 -8.11
N VAL A 50 -14.22 11.50 -7.68
CA VAL A 50 -14.08 11.17 -6.26
C VAL A 50 -12.59 11.00 -5.96
N THR A 51 -12.11 11.72 -4.94
CA THR A 51 -10.71 11.60 -4.53
C THR A 51 -10.53 10.33 -3.71
N VAL A 52 -9.51 9.58 -4.04
CA VAL A 52 -9.16 8.37 -3.31
C VAL A 52 -7.69 8.45 -2.94
N MET A 53 -7.30 7.67 -1.94
CA MET A 53 -5.91 7.59 -1.53
C MET A 53 -5.36 6.22 -1.88
N TYR A 54 -4.20 6.22 -2.52
CA TYR A 54 -3.48 5.00 -2.85
C TYR A 54 -2.41 4.80 -1.79
N LEU A 55 -2.39 3.62 -1.21
CA LEU A 55 -1.38 3.24 -0.24
C LEU A 55 -0.50 2.18 -0.86
N PHE A 56 0.79 2.46 -0.91
CA PHE A 56 1.75 1.53 -1.51
C PHE A 56 2.52 0.83 -0.41
N PHE A 57 2.37 -0.48 -0.35
CA PHE A 57 3.00 -1.31 0.66
C PHE A 57 4.01 -2.24 0.03
N THR A 58 5.03 -2.59 0.76
CA THR A 58 5.99 -3.57 0.31
C THR A 58 6.34 -4.51 1.45
N ASN A 59 6.65 -5.73 1.07
CA ASN A 59 7.09 -6.76 1.99
C ASN A 59 8.28 -7.44 1.35
N GLU A 60 9.41 -7.36 2.02
CA GLU A 60 10.62 -7.98 1.52
C GLU A 60 10.52 -9.49 1.74
N ALA A 61 10.61 -10.23 0.66
CA ALA A 61 10.44 -11.68 0.72
C ALA A 61 11.70 -12.41 1.13
#